data_5f6e7e76399ea6bd9c0c925e7cd41510
#
_entry.id   5f6e7e76399ea6bd9c0c925e7cd41510
#
_cell.length_a   1.000
_cell.length_b   1.000
_cell.length_c   1.000
_cell.angle_alpha   90.00
_cell.angle_beta   90.00
_cell.angle_gamma   90.00
#
_symmetry.space_group_name_H-M   'P 1'
#
loop_
_entity.id
_entity.type
_entity.pdbx_description
1 polymer ?
#
loop_
_entity_poly.entity_id
_entity_poly.type
_entity_poly.pdbx_seq_one_letter_code
_entity_poly.pdbx_strand_id
1 'polypeptide(L)'
;MTIIRTLRTALLSLIIALVATAGVAIPAWAAPRPTVVLVHGAFADPTSWNGVAGRLRGQGYEVLTPVNPLRGPAHDSAAVQRALDTVDGPIVLVGHSYGGTVISNVHDPDIVSMVYVAAFAPTQGEFAQQALDPVRFPGSRLLPPALQVKAVDDPQGIAGRNLDGYVAPEYFHDVFAQDVADATAADMIAHQQSIALAANLEPSGAPSWSGMPTWYLVSAQDRVIPPASQRFMAGRMGAQTSDLDASHASLVSQPDAVAATIVTAAS
;
A
#
# COMPACT_ATOMS: atom_id res chain seq x y z
N MET A 1 75.91 46.76 19.80
CA MET A 1 75.19 46.44 18.50
C MET A 1 74.37 45.17 18.65
N THR A 2 73.45 45.09 19.63
CA THR A 2 72.70 43.79 19.86
C THR A 2 71.25 43.99 20.27
N ILE A 3 70.58 45.11 19.95
CA ILE A 3 69.19 45.37 20.38
C ILE A 3 68.19 45.59 19.21
N ILE A 4 68.69 45.58 17.93
CA ILE A 4 67.83 45.89 16.79
C ILE A 4 67.38 44.59 16.02
N ARG A 5 67.78 43.40 16.46
CA ARG A 5 67.44 42.14 15.78
C ARG A 5 66.20 41.39 16.35
N THR A 6 65.67 41.79 17.50
CA THR A 6 64.61 41.09 18.21
C THR A 6 63.18 41.63 17.94
N LEU A 7 63.03 42.75 17.23
CA LEU A 7 61.70 43.35 16.93
C LEU A 7 61.15 43.04 15.53
N ARG A 8 61.85 42.32 14.66
CA ARG A 8 61.39 41.98 13.30
C ARG A 8 60.77 40.57 13.19
N THR A 9 60.96 39.73 14.19
CA THR A 9 60.40 38.35 14.19
C THR A 9 59.07 38.23 14.90
N ALA A 10 58.60 39.25 15.65
CA ALA A 10 57.37 39.23 16.37
C ALA A 10 56.13 39.75 15.55
N LEU A 11 56.39 40.38 14.37
CA LEU A 11 55.29 40.93 13.54
C LEU A 11 54.89 40.04 12.37
N LEU A 12 55.61 38.93 12.09
CA LEU A 12 55.24 37.96 11.02
C LEU A 12 54.45 36.76 11.52
N SER A 13 54.27 36.61 12.85
CA SER A 13 53.53 35.46 13.44
C SER A 13 52.07 35.75 13.79
N LEU A 14 51.56 36.94 13.49
CA LEU A 14 50.19 37.33 13.86
C LEU A 14 49.25 37.52 12.65
N ILE A 15 49.63 37.08 11.45
CA ILE A 15 48.79 37.22 10.23
C ILE A 15 48.30 35.85 9.71
N ILE A 16 48.68 34.70 10.33
CA ILE A 16 48.32 33.36 9.85
C ILE A 16 47.18 32.73 10.69
N ALA A 17 46.56 33.43 11.58
CA ALA A 17 45.54 32.85 12.46
C ALA A 17 44.13 33.44 12.29
N LEU A 18 43.75 33.92 11.12
CA LEU A 18 42.35 34.31 10.84
C LEU A 18 41.92 34.00 9.41
N VAL A 19 42.20 32.77 8.91
CA VAL A 19 41.34 32.15 7.91
C VAL A 19 40.25 31.47 8.71
N ALA A 20 39.25 32.25 9.11
CA ALA A 20 37.98 31.70 9.54
C ALA A 20 37.49 30.80 8.39
N THR A 21 37.46 29.50 8.64
CA THR A 21 36.72 28.55 7.82
C THR A 21 35.27 28.99 7.85
N ALA A 22 34.87 29.84 6.91
CA ALA A 22 33.48 29.95 6.54
C ALA A 22 33.12 28.55 6.00
N GLY A 23 32.65 27.69 6.90
CA GLY A 23 32.02 26.45 6.54
C GLY A 23 30.86 26.80 5.60
N VAL A 24 31.06 26.59 4.29
CA VAL A 24 29.97 26.62 3.37
C VAL A 24 29.05 25.49 3.84
N ALA A 25 27.97 25.84 4.56
CA ALA A 25 26.90 24.90 4.86
C ALA A 25 26.36 24.47 3.49
N ILE A 26 26.79 23.31 3.03
CA ILE A 26 26.17 22.65 1.88
C ILE A 26 24.71 22.46 2.34
N PRO A 27 23.72 23.05 1.64
CA PRO A 27 22.34 22.79 2.00
C PRO A 27 22.18 21.27 1.99
N ALA A 28 21.79 20.68 3.11
CA ALA A 28 21.40 19.31 3.17
C ALA A 28 20.22 19.20 2.19
N TRP A 29 20.43 18.61 1.04
CA TRP A 29 19.34 18.32 0.12
C TRP A 29 18.40 17.40 0.89
N ALA A 30 17.17 17.87 1.12
CA ALA A 30 16.17 17.03 1.72
C ALA A 30 16.10 15.75 0.87
N ALA A 31 16.19 14.59 1.53
CA ALA A 31 16.04 13.33 0.81
C ALA A 31 14.79 13.39 -0.05
N PRO A 32 14.82 12.89 -1.29
CA PRO A 32 13.66 12.91 -2.15
C PRO A 32 12.51 12.20 -1.43
N ARG A 33 11.32 12.80 -1.48
CA ARG A 33 10.12 12.17 -0.92
C ARG A 33 9.84 10.88 -1.69
N PRO A 34 9.43 9.81 -0.99
CA PRO A 34 9.08 8.59 -1.69
C PRO A 34 7.85 8.78 -2.59
N THR A 35 7.85 8.10 -3.73
CA THR A 35 6.64 7.93 -4.54
C THR A 35 5.71 6.95 -3.84
N VAL A 36 4.42 7.28 -3.78
CA VAL A 36 3.40 6.41 -3.20
C VAL A 36 2.72 5.62 -4.30
N VAL A 37 2.75 4.30 -4.20
CA VAL A 37 2.10 3.40 -5.17
C VAL A 37 0.93 2.69 -4.50
N LEU A 38 -0.29 2.91 -5.01
CA LEU A 38 -1.56 2.48 -4.42
C LEU A 38 -2.17 1.35 -5.26
N VAL A 39 -2.22 0.14 -4.71
CA VAL A 39 -2.71 -1.07 -5.39
C VAL A 39 -4.11 -1.41 -4.89
N HIS A 40 -5.11 -1.35 -5.79
CA HIS A 40 -6.49 -1.67 -5.46
C HIS A 40 -6.74 -3.17 -5.29
N GLY A 41 -7.80 -3.52 -4.57
CA GLY A 41 -8.27 -4.89 -4.36
C GLY A 41 -9.24 -5.38 -5.42
N ALA A 42 -9.81 -6.57 -5.19
CA ALA A 42 -10.92 -7.10 -5.94
C ALA A 42 -12.16 -6.21 -5.79
N PHE A 43 -13.06 -6.29 -6.76
CA PHE A 43 -14.33 -5.55 -6.77
C PHE A 43 -14.16 -4.03 -6.78
N ALA A 44 -12.98 -3.55 -7.17
CA ALA A 44 -12.60 -2.15 -7.28
C ALA A 44 -11.67 -1.94 -8.47
N ASP A 45 -11.41 -0.70 -8.81
CA ASP A 45 -10.42 -0.28 -9.80
C ASP A 45 -9.52 0.85 -9.22
N PRO A 46 -8.56 1.39 -9.99
CA PRO A 46 -7.71 2.48 -9.50
C PRO A 46 -8.46 3.71 -8.98
N THR A 47 -9.69 3.97 -9.42
CA THR A 47 -10.48 5.14 -9.00
C THR A 47 -10.88 5.08 -7.52
N SER A 48 -10.92 3.89 -6.93
CA SER A 48 -11.16 3.70 -5.49
C SER A 48 -10.16 4.46 -4.61
N TRP A 49 -8.98 4.74 -5.13
CA TRP A 49 -7.93 5.51 -4.45
C TRP A 49 -8.00 7.02 -4.67
N ASN A 50 -8.93 7.54 -5.50
CA ASN A 50 -8.96 8.97 -5.88
C ASN A 50 -8.97 9.91 -4.68
N GLY A 51 -9.74 9.58 -3.63
CA GLY A 51 -9.81 10.37 -2.41
C GLY A 51 -8.47 10.47 -1.68
N VAL A 52 -7.79 9.34 -1.51
CA VAL A 52 -6.47 9.25 -0.86
C VAL A 52 -5.39 9.89 -1.73
N ALA A 53 -5.36 9.56 -3.02
CA ALA A 53 -4.39 10.09 -3.97
C ALA A 53 -4.45 11.62 -4.07
N GLY A 54 -5.65 12.19 -4.07
CA GLY A 54 -5.84 13.66 -4.06
C GLY A 54 -5.20 14.32 -2.83
N ARG A 55 -5.35 13.71 -1.64
CA ARG A 55 -4.77 14.21 -0.38
C ARG A 55 -3.24 14.12 -0.37
N LEU A 56 -2.70 13.01 -0.86
CA LEU A 56 -1.25 12.81 -0.95
C LEU A 56 -0.62 13.77 -1.95
N ARG A 57 -1.22 13.94 -3.13
CA ARG A 57 -0.76 14.93 -4.14
C ARG A 57 -0.87 16.35 -3.61
N GLY A 58 -1.93 16.68 -2.86
CA GLY A 58 -2.07 17.98 -2.20
C GLY A 58 -0.99 18.26 -1.16
N GLN A 59 -0.33 17.22 -0.64
CA GLN A 59 0.82 17.31 0.27
C GLN A 59 2.17 17.20 -0.46
N GLY A 60 2.18 17.14 -1.80
CA GLY A 60 3.38 17.13 -2.64
C GLY A 60 4.02 15.75 -2.81
N TYR A 61 3.28 14.66 -2.63
CA TYR A 61 3.73 13.32 -3.00
C TYR A 61 3.42 13.03 -4.47
N GLU A 62 4.35 12.35 -5.14
CA GLU A 62 4.05 11.65 -6.37
C GLU A 62 3.23 10.40 -6.07
N VAL A 63 2.16 10.15 -6.83
CA VAL A 63 1.24 9.04 -6.57
C VAL A 63 0.92 8.29 -7.85
N LEU A 64 1.19 7.00 -7.86
CA LEU A 64 0.80 6.06 -8.90
C LEU A 64 -0.34 5.16 -8.42
N THR A 65 -1.27 4.86 -9.32
CA THR A 65 -2.39 3.94 -9.08
C THR A 65 -2.46 2.93 -10.21
N PRO A 66 -1.54 1.93 -10.24
CA PRO A 66 -1.51 0.95 -11.31
C PRO A 66 -2.78 0.11 -11.35
N VAL A 67 -3.14 -0.35 -12.54
CA VAL A 67 -4.21 -1.34 -12.71
C VAL A 67 -3.71 -2.68 -12.17
N ASN A 68 -4.51 -3.27 -11.28
CA ASN A 68 -4.31 -4.63 -10.78
C ASN A 68 -5.19 -5.57 -11.62
N PRO A 69 -4.63 -6.51 -12.38
CA PRO A 69 -5.39 -7.37 -13.29
C PRO A 69 -6.36 -8.35 -12.62
N LEU A 70 -6.15 -8.68 -11.33
CA LEU A 70 -7.01 -9.59 -10.56
C LEU A 70 -7.04 -11.03 -11.11
N ARG A 71 -5.88 -11.50 -11.60
CA ARG A 71 -5.73 -12.82 -12.23
C ARG A 71 -4.93 -13.82 -11.40
N GLY A 72 -4.19 -13.39 -10.39
CA GLY A 72 -3.40 -14.21 -9.47
C GLY A 72 -2.19 -13.45 -8.90
N PRO A 73 -1.74 -13.77 -7.68
CA PRO A 73 -0.64 -13.07 -7.03
C PRO A 73 0.62 -12.95 -7.89
N ALA A 74 1.04 -14.01 -8.58
CA ALA A 74 2.24 -13.98 -9.42
C ALA A 74 2.07 -13.08 -10.66
N HIS A 75 0.92 -13.18 -11.32
CA HIS A 75 0.62 -12.35 -12.49
C HIS A 75 0.47 -10.87 -12.11
N ASP A 76 -0.26 -10.60 -11.04
CA ASP A 76 -0.65 -9.26 -10.64
C ASP A 76 0.54 -8.52 -10.01
N SER A 77 1.39 -9.20 -9.22
CA SER A 77 2.63 -8.62 -8.71
C SER A 77 3.60 -8.24 -9.83
N ALA A 78 3.68 -9.06 -10.90
CA ALA A 78 4.48 -8.70 -12.08
C ALA A 78 3.91 -7.47 -12.82
N ALA A 79 2.59 -7.26 -12.82
CA ALA A 79 1.98 -6.05 -13.36
C ALA A 79 2.31 -4.82 -12.52
N VAL A 80 2.27 -4.92 -11.19
CA VAL A 80 2.67 -3.85 -10.27
C VAL A 80 4.17 -3.58 -10.41
N GLN A 81 5.02 -4.61 -10.47
CA GLN A 81 6.47 -4.43 -10.66
C GLN A 81 6.78 -3.58 -11.89
N ARG A 82 6.14 -3.84 -13.03
CA ARG A 82 6.32 -3.01 -14.23
C ARG A 82 5.95 -1.53 -14.02
N ALA A 83 5.04 -1.23 -13.10
CA ALA A 83 4.76 0.16 -12.74
C ALA A 83 5.85 0.73 -11.82
N LEU A 84 6.41 -0.07 -10.90
CA LEU A 84 7.53 0.34 -10.06
C LEU A 84 8.80 0.61 -10.89
N ASP A 85 9.05 -0.17 -11.94
CA ASP A 85 10.20 0.00 -12.86
C ASP A 85 10.22 1.39 -13.55
N THR A 86 9.13 2.15 -13.45
CA THR A 86 9.04 3.54 -13.99
C THR A 86 9.30 4.60 -12.92
N VAL A 87 9.56 4.21 -11.69
CA VAL A 87 9.76 5.11 -10.54
C VAL A 87 11.25 5.23 -10.25
N ASP A 88 11.73 6.46 -10.16
CA ASP A 88 13.08 6.74 -9.69
C ASP A 88 13.06 7.09 -8.19
N GLY A 89 13.78 6.34 -7.37
CA GLY A 89 13.95 6.61 -5.94
C GLY A 89 12.97 5.86 -5.03
N PRO A 90 12.88 6.24 -3.73
CA PRO A 90 12.20 5.45 -2.71
C PRO A 90 10.70 5.34 -2.95
N ILE A 91 10.12 4.19 -2.59
CA ILE A 91 8.71 3.84 -2.80
C ILE A 91 8.04 3.49 -1.47
N VAL A 92 6.86 4.05 -1.23
CA VAL A 92 5.89 3.53 -0.26
C VAL A 92 4.85 2.72 -1.02
N LEU A 93 4.81 1.41 -0.78
CA LEU A 93 3.90 0.51 -1.48
C LEU A 93 2.67 0.23 -0.61
N VAL A 94 1.47 0.50 -1.13
CA VAL A 94 0.20 0.43 -0.39
C VAL A 94 -0.75 -0.53 -1.07
N GLY A 95 -1.33 -1.46 -0.32
CA GLY A 95 -2.32 -2.41 -0.82
C GLY A 95 -3.63 -2.39 -0.04
N HIS A 96 -4.74 -2.36 -0.75
CA HIS A 96 -6.07 -2.54 -0.19
C HIS A 96 -6.59 -3.94 -0.49
N SER A 97 -7.18 -4.63 0.49
CA SER A 97 -7.86 -5.91 0.29
C SER A 97 -6.96 -6.94 -0.41
N TYR A 98 -7.37 -7.52 -1.54
CA TYR A 98 -6.56 -8.39 -2.38
C TYR A 98 -5.26 -7.72 -2.87
N GLY A 99 -5.25 -6.40 -3.02
CA GLY A 99 -4.04 -5.64 -3.31
C GLY A 99 -2.92 -5.88 -2.29
N GLY A 100 -3.25 -6.21 -1.04
CA GLY A 100 -2.28 -6.63 -0.02
C GLY A 100 -1.61 -7.97 -0.35
N THR A 101 -2.34 -8.94 -0.91
CA THR A 101 -1.75 -10.17 -1.45
C THR A 101 -0.77 -9.85 -2.57
N VAL A 102 -1.15 -8.94 -3.48
CA VAL A 102 -0.31 -8.55 -4.62
C VAL A 102 0.99 -7.90 -4.14
N ILE A 103 0.90 -6.88 -3.27
CA ILE A 103 2.10 -6.19 -2.78
C ILE A 103 3.01 -7.10 -1.94
N SER A 104 2.45 -8.10 -1.25
CA SER A 104 3.23 -9.10 -0.51
C SER A 104 4.11 -9.97 -1.42
N ASN A 105 3.86 -9.98 -2.73
CA ASN A 105 4.62 -10.73 -3.74
C ASN A 105 5.47 -9.83 -4.66
N VAL A 106 5.53 -8.51 -4.39
CA VAL A 106 6.39 -7.57 -5.11
C VAL A 106 7.72 -7.43 -4.37
N HIS A 107 8.83 -7.61 -5.07
CA HIS A 107 10.16 -7.47 -4.50
C HIS A 107 10.97 -6.43 -5.28
N ASP A 108 11.10 -5.25 -4.68
CA ASP A 108 11.81 -4.12 -5.28
C ASP A 108 12.71 -3.48 -4.21
N PRO A 109 14.00 -3.24 -4.51
CA PRO A 109 14.94 -2.67 -3.54
C PRO A 109 14.62 -1.22 -3.15
N ASP A 110 13.84 -0.51 -3.96
CA ASP A 110 13.47 0.88 -3.70
C ASP A 110 12.23 1.00 -2.77
N ILE A 111 11.56 -0.10 -2.43
CA ILE A 111 10.50 -0.11 -1.43
C ILE A 111 11.10 0.14 -0.05
N VAL A 112 10.75 1.27 0.57
CA VAL A 112 11.22 1.66 1.90
C VAL A 112 10.23 1.34 3.01
N SER A 113 8.94 1.22 2.67
CA SER A 113 7.88 0.85 3.60
C SER A 113 6.64 0.33 2.89
N MET A 114 5.79 -0.41 3.63
CA MET A 114 4.56 -0.97 3.11
C MET A 114 3.37 -0.63 4.01
N VAL A 115 2.22 -0.35 3.39
CA VAL A 115 0.97 -0.05 4.10
C VAL A 115 -0.15 -0.98 3.63
N TYR A 116 -0.80 -1.63 4.57
CA TYR A 116 -1.92 -2.54 4.35
C TYR A 116 -3.21 -1.90 4.85
N VAL A 117 -4.19 -1.75 3.99
CA VAL A 117 -5.49 -1.11 4.32
C VAL A 117 -6.58 -2.17 4.16
N ALA A 118 -7.17 -2.64 5.27
CA ALA A 118 -8.18 -3.72 5.26
C ALA A 118 -7.76 -4.88 4.33
N ALA A 119 -6.52 -5.36 4.42
CA ALA A 119 -5.87 -6.11 3.35
C ALA A 119 -5.42 -7.52 3.77
N PHE A 120 -5.30 -8.42 2.80
CA PHE A 120 -4.61 -9.69 3.00
C PHE A 120 -3.10 -9.46 3.09
N ALA A 121 -2.44 -10.22 3.96
CA ALA A 121 -0.99 -10.21 4.12
C ALA A 121 -0.48 -11.65 4.30
N PRO A 122 -0.48 -12.45 3.22
CA PRO A 122 -0.10 -13.86 3.28
C PRO A 122 1.39 -14.03 3.60
N THR A 123 1.72 -15.19 4.21
CA THR A 123 3.08 -15.72 4.26
C THR A 123 3.32 -16.67 3.10
N GLN A 124 4.57 -17.14 2.97
CA GLN A 124 4.93 -18.11 1.93
C GLN A 124 4.06 -19.37 1.98
N GLY A 125 3.47 -19.72 0.85
CA GLY A 125 2.60 -20.88 0.71
C GLY A 125 1.15 -20.66 1.14
N GLU A 126 0.83 -19.53 1.78
CA GLU A 126 -0.56 -19.15 2.07
C GLU A 126 -1.25 -18.58 0.86
N PHE A 127 -2.55 -18.75 0.80
CA PHE A 127 -3.43 -18.12 -0.18
C PHE A 127 -4.53 -17.30 0.52
N ALA A 128 -5.04 -16.26 -0.16
CA ALA A 128 -5.92 -15.26 0.43
C ALA A 128 -7.18 -15.87 1.09
N GLN A 129 -7.75 -16.93 0.50
CA GLN A 129 -8.96 -17.59 1.03
C GLN A 129 -8.80 -18.13 2.46
N GLN A 130 -7.57 -18.47 2.90
CA GLN A 130 -7.32 -18.97 4.26
C GLN A 130 -7.59 -17.89 5.33
N ALA A 131 -7.43 -16.62 5.00
CA ALA A 131 -7.74 -15.52 5.90
C ALA A 131 -9.26 -15.28 6.06
N LEU A 132 -10.08 -15.95 5.25
CA LEU A 132 -11.54 -15.94 5.29
C LEU A 132 -12.13 -17.23 5.87
N ASP A 133 -11.31 -18.08 6.52
CA ASP A 133 -11.79 -19.31 7.16
C ASP A 133 -12.87 -18.97 8.21
N PRO A 134 -14.12 -19.40 8.02
CA PRO A 134 -15.23 -19.02 8.89
C PRO A 134 -15.19 -19.64 10.29
N VAL A 135 -14.39 -20.69 10.47
CA VAL A 135 -14.17 -21.33 11.78
C VAL A 135 -13.15 -20.53 12.58
N ARG A 136 -12.07 -20.10 11.93
CA ARG A 136 -10.98 -19.35 12.55
C ARG A 136 -11.30 -17.86 12.68
N PHE A 137 -11.93 -17.30 11.66
CA PHE A 137 -12.24 -15.87 11.53
C PHE A 137 -13.69 -15.70 11.07
N PRO A 138 -14.68 -15.91 11.95
CA PRO A 138 -16.08 -15.74 11.60
C PRO A 138 -16.39 -14.26 11.29
N GLY A 139 -17.41 -14.01 10.45
CA GLY A 139 -17.97 -12.68 10.24
C GLY A 139 -17.90 -12.16 8.81
N SER A 140 -17.20 -12.84 7.88
CA SER A 140 -17.29 -12.48 6.46
C SER A 140 -18.70 -12.67 5.94
N ARG A 141 -19.21 -11.65 5.23
CA ARG A 141 -20.49 -11.70 4.50
C ARG A 141 -20.29 -11.84 2.99
N LEU A 142 -19.04 -11.94 2.54
CA LEU A 142 -18.71 -12.18 1.14
C LEU A 142 -18.91 -13.65 0.75
N LEU A 143 -20.15 -14.10 0.84
CA LEU A 143 -20.62 -15.45 0.56
C LEU A 143 -21.86 -15.37 -0.35
N PRO A 144 -22.25 -16.45 -1.05
CA PRO A 144 -23.54 -16.44 -1.75
C PRO A 144 -24.71 -16.12 -0.80
N PRO A 145 -25.68 -15.26 -1.20
CA PRO A 145 -25.87 -14.74 -2.56
C PRO A 145 -25.09 -13.46 -2.88
N ALA A 146 -24.38 -12.84 -1.93
CA ALA A 146 -23.62 -11.60 -2.17
C ALA A 146 -22.45 -11.82 -3.12
N LEU A 147 -21.68 -12.90 -2.96
CA LEU A 147 -20.67 -13.31 -3.92
C LEU A 147 -21.31 -14.08 -5.06
N GLN A 148 -21.24 -13.55 -6.26
CA GLN A 148 -21.68 -14.20 -7.50
C GLN A 148 -20.49 -14.61 -8.36
N VAL A 149 -20.69 -15.61 -9.23
CA VAL A 149 -19.66 -16.15 -10.10
C VAL A 149 -20.16 -16.14 -11.55
N LYS A 150 -19.30 -15.68 -12.47
CA LYS A 150 -19.53 -15.72 -13.91
C LYS A 150 -18.35 -16.34 -14.64
N ALA A 151 -18.65 -17.06 -15.72
CA ALA A 151 -17.62 -17.43 -16.69
C ALA A 151 -17.31 -16.23 -17.57
N VAL A 152 -16.03 -15.85 -17.66
CA VAL A 152 -15.54 -14.75 -18.47
C VAL A 152 -14.51 -15.25 -19.49
N ASP A 153 -14.38 -14.57 -20.62
CA ASP A 153 -13.30 -14.84 -21.56
C ASP A 153 -12.00 -14.29 -20.97
N ASP A 154 -10.99 -15.14 -20.88
CA ASP A 154 -9.68 -14.81 -20.32
C ASP A 154 -8.60 -15.66 -21.01
N PRO A 155 -7.72 -15.04 -21.81
CA PRO A 155 -6.64 -15.76 -22.52
C PRO A 155 -5.71 -16.54 -21.59
N GLN A 156 -5.63 -16.19 -20.30
CA GLN A 156 -4.83 -16.87 -19.28
C GLN A 156 -5.60 -17.99 -18.56
N GLY A 157 -6.91 -18.06 -18.80
CA GLY A 157 -7.77 -19.08 -18.20
C GLY A 157 -7.72 -20.42 -18.92
N ILE A 158 -8.33 -21.44 -18.31
CA ILE A 158 -8.44 -22.78 -18.89
C ILE A 158 -9.31 -22.69 -20.16
N ALA A 159 -8.76 -23.15 -21.29
CA ALA A 159 -9.41 -23.07 -22.60
C ALA A 159 -9.88 -21.63 -22.98
N GLY A 160 -9.11 -20.61 -22.56
CA GLY A 160 -9.43 -19.20 -22.84
C GLY A 160 -10.56 -18.63 -21.99
N ARG A 161 -10.89 -19.25 -20.85
CA ARG A 161 -11.95 -18.80 -19.95
C ARG A 161 -11.55 -18.93 -18.48
N ASN A 162 -12.14 -18.07 -17.66
CA ASN A 162 -12.01 -18.10 -16.22
C ASN A 162 -13.38 -18.05 -15.53
N LEU A 163 -13.43 -18.43 -14.26
CA LEU A 163 -14.55 -18.18 -13.38
C LEU A 163 -14.20 -16.98 -12.50
N ASP A 164 -14.92 -15.88 -12.70
CA ASP A 164 -14.69 -14.64 -11.96
C ASP A 164 -15.78 -14.43 -10.92
N GLY A 165 -15.34 -14.01 -9.71
CA GLY A 165 -16.20 -13.56 -8.64
C GLY A 165 -16.43 -12.05 -8.70
N TYR A 166 -17.61 -11.61 -8.27
CA TYR A 166 -17.96 -10.22 -8.06
C TYR A 166 -19.05 -10.11 -6.99
N VAL A 167 -19.21 -8.93 -6.40
CA VAL A 167 -20.27 -8.67 -5.43
C VAL A 167 -21.53 -8.27 -6.16
N ALA A 168 -22.63 -8.95 -5.89
CA ALA A 168 -23.92 -8.62 -6.47
C ALA A 168 -24.32 -7.19 -6.08
N PRO A 169 -24.78 -6.34 -7.04
CA PRO A 169 -25.06 -4.92 -6.78
C PRO A 169 -25.96 -4.66 -5.58
N GLU A 170 -26.99 -5.48 -5.41
CA GLU A 170 -27.97 -5.35 -4.30
C GLU A 170 -27.38 -5.63 -2.91
N TYR A 171 -26.22 -6.31 -2.83
CA TYR A 171 -25.52 -6.60 -1.58
C TYR A 171 -24.26 -5.74 -1.39
N PHE A 172 -23.82 -5.04 -2.44
CA PHE A 172 -22.53 -4.35 -2.45
C PHE A 172 -22.42 -3.33 -1.31
N HIS A 173 -23.43 -2.47 -1.14
CA HIS A 173 -23.45 -1.48 -0.07
C HIS A 173 -23.36 -2.13 1.30
N ASP A 174 -24.24 -3.11 1.61
CA ASP A 174 -24.25 -3.77 2.93
C ASP A 174 -22.95 -4.55 3.23
N VAL A 175 -22.38 -5.21 2.24
CA VAL A 175 -21.24 -6.12 2.45
C VAL A 175 -19.90 -5.42 2.36
N PHE A 176 -19.76 -4.48 1.42
CA PHE A 176 -18.45 -3.92 1.04
C PHE A 176 -18.24 -2.47 1.54
N ALA A 177 -19.31 -1.64 1.57
CA ALA A 177 -19.20 -0.20 1.68
C ALA A 177 -20.32 0.45 2.48
N GLN A 178 -20.74 -0.17 3.59
CA GLN A 178 -21.92 0.24 4.37
C GLN A 178 -21.82 1.61 5.07
N ASP A 179 -20.64 2.23 5.06
CA ASP A 179 -20.36 3.54 5.66
C ASP A 179 -20.16 4.66 4.62
N VAL A 180 -20.39 4.38 3.32
CA VAL A 180 -20.40 5.41 2.28
C VAL A 180 -21.83 5.80 1.92
N ALA A 181 -22.02 6.98 1.29
CA ALA A 181 -23.32 7.38 0.77
C ALA A 181 -23.76 6.49 -0.41
N ASP A 182 -25.08 6.31 -0.58
CA ASP A 182 -25.66 5.46 -1.64
C ASP A 182 -25.15 5.83 -3.04
N ALA A 183 -24.99 7.12 -3.34
CA ALA A 183 -24.46 7.58 -4.62
C ALA A 183 -23.00 7.15 -4.85
N THR A 184 -22.20 7.17 -3.78
CA THR A 184 -20.81 6.68 -3.82
C THR A 184 -20.77 5.16 -4.01
N ALA A 185 -21.63 4.41 -3.30
CA ALA A 185 -21.73 2.97 -3.48
C ALA A 185 -22.17 2.61 -4.90
N ALA A 186 -23.11 3.36 -5.49
CA ALA A 186 -23.53 3.16 -6.88
C ALA A 186 -22.39 3.40 -7.89
N ASP A 187 -21.56 4.42 -7.66
CA ASP A 187 -20.37 4.67 -8.46
C ASP A 187 -19.35 3.53 -8.33
N MET A 188 -19.09 3.05 -7.11
CA MET A 188 -18.21 1.90 -6.86
C MET A 188 -18.70 0.63 -7.56
N ILE A 189 -20.01 0.36 -7.56
CA ILE A 189 -20.63 -0.77 -8.28
C ILE A 189 -20.37 -0.66 -9.77
N ALA A 190 -20.51 0.55 -10.35
CA ALA A 190 -20.28 0.77 -11.77
C ALA A 190 -18.81 0.55 -12.20
N HIS A 191 -17.86 0.75 -11.27
CA HIS A 191 -16.42 0.58 -11.50
C HIS A 191 -15.89 -0.78 -10.99
N GLN A 192 -16.75 -1.66 -10.52
CA GLN A 192 -16.36 -2.95 -9.97
C GLN A 192 -15.65 -3.82 -11.02
N GLN A 193 -14.44 -4.29 -10.68
CA GLN A 193 -13.68 -5.28 -11.45
C GLN A 193 -13.82 -6.67 -10.81
N SER A 194 -14.09 -7.68 -11.64
CA SER A 194 -14.15 -9.06 -11.16
C SER A 194 -12.77 -9.65 -10.90
N ILE A 195 -12.68 -10.58 -9.97
CA ILE A 195 -11.45 -11.33 -9.67
C ILE A 195 -11.58 -12.78 -10.12
N ALA A 196 -10.56 -13.34 -10.76
CA ALA A 196 -10.50 -14.77 -10.99
C ALA A 196 -10.55 -15.53 -9.65
N LEU A 197 -11.49 -16.47 -9.49
CA LEU A 197 -11.62 -17.23 -8.24
C LEU A 197 -10.32 -17.98 -7.90
N ALA A 198 -9.58 -18.43 -8.93
CA ALA A 198 -8.28 -19.06 -8.78
C ALA A 198 -7.26 -18.16 -8.12
N ALA A 199 -7.35 -16.83 -8.29
CA ALA A 199 -6.43 -15.87 -7.68
C ALA A 199 -6.43 -15.92 -6.15
N ASN A 200 -7.59 -16.20 -5.53
CA ASN A 200 -7.70 -16.33 -4.07
C ASN A 200 -7.20 -17.69 -3.54
N LEU A 201 -6.92 -18.65 -4.43
CA LEU A 201 -6.44 -20.00 -4.13
C LEU A 201 -4.98 -20.21 -4.56
N GLU A 202 -4.37 -19.24 -5.23
CA GLU A 202 -2.97 -19.29 -5.63
C GLU A 202 -2.08 -19.02 -4.42
N PRO A 203 -1.10 -19.90 -4.11
CA PRO A 203 -0.18 -19.70 -3.01
C PRO A 203 0.75 -18.52 -3.24
N SER A 204 0.95 -17.71 -2.21
CA SER A 204 1.91 -16.60 -2.21
C SER A 204 3.35 -17.10 -2.13
N GLY A 205 4.26 -16.35 -2.72
CA GLY A 205 5.72 -16.50 -2.55
C GLY A 205 6.21 -16.08 -1.16
N ALA A 206 7.52 -15.94 -1.01
CA ALA A 206 8.11 -15.35 0.17
C ALA A 206 7.59 -13.91 0.34
N PRO A 207 7.12 -13.51 1.53
CA PRO A 207 6.48 -12.22 1.68
C PRO A 207 7.49 -11.07 1.68
N SER A 208 7.29 -10.08 0.83
CA SER A 208 8.14 -8.88 0.71
C SER A 208 8.11 -7.99 1.98
N TRP A 209 7.06 -8.09 2.80
CA TRP A 209 6.96 -7.36 4.06
C TRP A 209 7.90 -7.89 5.15
N SER A 210 8.54 -9.04 4.97
CA SER A 210 9.43 -9.62 5.98
C SER A 210 10.69 -8.75 6.17
N GLY A 211 10.86 -8.20 7.39
CA GLY A 211 11.96 -7.29 7.71
C GLY A 211 11.81 -5.86 7.19
N MET A 212 10.66 -5.52 6.63
CA MET A 212 10.31 -4.21 6.10
C MET A 212 9.50 -3.41 7.14
N PRO A 213 9.68 -2.09 7.28
CA PRO A 213 8.76 -1.26 8.03
C PRO A 213 7.35 -1.37 7.45
N THR A 214 6.39 -1.79 8.28
CA THR A 214 5.01 -2.04 7.83
C THR A 214 3.99 -1.36 8.71
N TRP A 215 2.92 -0.87 8.10
CA TRP A 215 1.73 -0.32 8.75
C TRP A 215 0.50 -1.09 8.32
N TYR A 216 -0.43 -1.23 9.23
CA TYR A 216 -1.69 -1.90 8.95
C TYR A 216 -2.88 -1.13 9.52
N LEU A 217 -3.79 -0.72 8.64
CA LEU A 217 -5.07 -0.14 9.01
C LEU A 217 -6.15 -1.23 9.01
N VAL A 218 -6.65 -1.54 10.20
CA VAL A 218 -7.74 -2.49 10.39
C VAL A 218 -9.07 -1.74 10.24
N SER A 219 -9.92 -2.17 9.33
CA SER A 219 -11.30 -1.70 9.24
C SER A 219 -12.16 -2.44 10.26
N ALA A 220 -12.56 -1.76 11.34
CA ALA A 220 -13.21 -2.40 12.50
C ALA A 220 -14.64 -2.90 12.22
N GLN A 221 -15.29 -2.37 11.16
CA GLN A 221 -16.63 -2.77 10.72
C GLN A 221 -16.60 -3.57 9.40
N ASP A 222 -15.44 -4.13 9.04
CA ASP A 222 -15.26 -4.87 7.80
C ASP A 222 -16.10 -6.15 7.77
N ARG A 223 -16.91 -6.29 6.73
CA ARG A 223 -17.80 -7.45 6.47
C ARG A 223 -17.28 -8.34 5.35
N VAL A 224 -16.11 -8.03 4.78
CA VAL A 224 -15.41 -8.82 3.76
C VAL A 224 -14.28 -9.62 4.41
N ILE A 225 -13.28 -8.93 4.97
CA ILE A 225 -12.17 -9.55 5.73
C ILE A 225 -12.44 -9.28 7.22
N PRO A 226 -12.82 -10.29 8.00
CA PRO A 226 -13.12 -10.09 9.41
C PRO A 226 -12.01 -9.35 10.15
N PRO A 227 -12.31 -8.35 11.00
CA PRO A 227 -11.30 -7.58 11.73
C PRO A 227 -10.34 -8.45 12.56
N ALA A 228 -10.81 -9.61 13.06
CA ALA A 228 -9.98 -10.57 13.75
C ALA A 228 -8.89 -11.18 12.85
N SER A 229 -9.22 -11.45 11.58
CA SER A 229 -8.25 -11.91 10.57
C SER A 229 -7.25 -10.82 10.24
N GLN A 230 -7.69 -9.58 10.05
CA GLN A 230 -6.83 -8.44 9.81
C GLN A 230 -5.81 -8.25 10.94
N ARG A 231 -6.26 -8.23 12.20
CA ARG A 231 -5.38 -8.12 13.37
C ARG A 231 -4.41 -9.30 13.50
N PHE A 232 -4.85 -10.51 13.16
CA PHE A 232 -3.98 -11.68 13.13
C PHE A 232 -2.83 -11.50 12.13
N MET A 233 -3.15 -11.06 10.90
CA MET A 233 -2.14 -10.81 9.86
C MET A 233 -1.21 -9.65 10.25
N ALA A 234 -1.75 -8.54 10.74
CA ALA A 234 -0.97 -7.40 11.23
C ALA A 234 0.00 -7.78 12.35
N GLY A 235 -0.47 -8.57 13.33
CA GLY A 235 0.35 -9.02 14.46
C GLY A 235 1.53 -9.90 14.04
N ARG A 236 1.31 -10.85 13.12
CA ARG A 236 2.41 -11.72 12.65
C ARG A 236 3.44 -10.99 11.78
N MET A 237 3.05 -9.90 11.11
CA MET A 237 3.96 -9.02 10.37
C MET A 237 4.79 -8.13 11.31
N GLY A 238 4.38 -7.96 12.58
CA GLY A 238 4.93 -6.94 13.47
C GLY A 238 4.59 -5.53 13.01
N ALA A 239 3.48 -5.35 12.27
CA ALA A 239 3.10 -4.06 11.70
C ALA A 239 2.67 -3.05 12.77
N GLN A 240 2.98 -1.77 12.55
CA GLN A 240 2.37 -0.68 13.29
C GLN A 240 0.87 -0.64 12.95
N THR A 241 0.04 -1.04 13.91
CA THR A 241 -1.39 -1.28 13.66
C THR A 241 -2.25 -0.21 14.28
N SER A 242 -3.25 0.27 13.52
CA SER A 242 -4.32 1.13 14.03
C SER A 242 -5.68 0.69 13.46
N ASP A 243 -6.73 0.94 14.22
CA ASP A 243 -8.09 0.61 13.85
C ASP A 243 -8.80 1.87 13.32
N LEU A 244 -9.58 1.68 12.24
CA LEU A 244 -10.55 2.66 11.75
C LEU A 244 -11.96 2.11 11.98
N ASP A 245 -12.84 2.93 12.50
CA ASP A 245 -14.28 2.62 12.54
C ASP A 245 -14.89 2.82 11.15
N ALA A 246 -14.62 1.85 10.27
CA ALA A 246 -14.92 1.91 8.84
C ALA A 246 -15.30 0.53 8.30
N SER A 247 -16.00 0.54 7.16
CA SER A 247 -16.28 -0.64 6.34
C SER A 247 -15.01 -1.17 5.66
N HIS A 248 -15.18 -2.19 4.80
CA HIS A 248 -14.10 -2.66 3.92
C HIS A 248 -13.57 -1.57 2.98
N ALA A 249 -14.43 -0.62 2.61
CA ALA A 249 -14.11 0.51 1.74
C ALA A 249 -13.51 1.73 2.49
N SER A 250 -12.71 1.51 3.54
CA SER A 250 -12.15 2.57 4.38
C SER A 250 -11.32 3.62 3.62
N LEU A 251 -10.68 3.24 2.50
CA LEU A 251 -9.97 4.18 1.61
C LEU A 251 -10.92 5.18 0.92
N VAL A 252 -12.21 4.84 0.81
CA VAL A 252 -13.25 5.71 0.22
C VAL A 252 -13.98 6.49 1.31
N SER A 253 -14.37 5.83 2.41
CA SER A 253 -15.12 6.47 3.48
C SER A 253 -14.27 7.35 4.40
N GLN A 254 -12.99 7.00 4.62
CA GLN A 254 -12.08 7.71 5.51
C GLN A 254 -10.72 8.03 4.85
N PRO A 255 -10.70 8.68 3.68
CA PRO A 255 -9.48 8.91 2.92
C PRO A 255 -8.45 9.79 3.64
N ASP A 256 -8.86 10.64 4.59
CA ASP A 256 -7.96 11.46 5.41
C ASP A 256 -7.12 10.61 6.36
N ALA A 257 -7.75 9.66 7.05
CA ALA A 257 -7.07 8.78 7.98
C ALA A 257 -6.11 7.82 7.25
N VAL A 258 -6.53 7.29 6.10
CA VAL A 258 -5.69 6.44 5.24
C VAL A 258 -4.48 7.22 4.73
N ALA A 259 -4.68 8.44 4.21
CA ALA A 259 -3.59 9.29 3.74
C ALA A 259 -2.61 9.65 4.88
N ALA A 260 -3.10 9.97 6.08
CA ALA A 260 -2.25 10.27 7.24
C ALA A 260 -1.33 9.10 7.63
N THR A 261 -1.85 7.86 7.58
CA THR A 261 -1.04 6.66 7.84
C THR A 261 0.04 6.48 6.76
N ILE A 262 -0.30 6.70 5.49
CA ILE A 262 0.67 6.61 4.38
C ILE A 262 1.77 7.67 4.54
N VAL A 263 1.42 8.89 4.92
CA VAL A 263 2.39 9.97 5.21
C VAL A 263 3.33 9.58 6.36
N THR A 264 2.80 8.94 7.41
CA THR A 264 3.62 8.42 8.51
C THR A 264 4.58 7.34 8.02
N ALA A 265 4.13 6.46 7.13
CA ALA A 265 4.97 5.41 6.55
C ALA A 265 6.04 5.95 5.58
N ALA A 266 5.84 7.16 5.05
CA ALA A 266 6.73 7.86 4.13
C ALA A 266 7.79 8.75 4.81
N SER A 267 7.82 8.79 6.16
CA SER A 267 8.63 9.73 6.95
C SER A 267 9.94 9.15 7.48
#